data_c7ecac2459d7d06856dc8bc6cfbef23c
#
_entry.id   c7ecac2459d7d06856dc8bc6cfbef23c
#
_cell.length_a   1.000
_cell.length_b   1.000
_cell.length_c   1.000
_cell.angle_alpha   90.00
_cell.angle_beta   90.00
_cell.angle_gamma   90.00
#
_symmetry.space_group_name_H-M   'P 1'
#
loop_
_entity.id
_entity.type
_entity.pdbx_description
1 polymer ?
#
loop_
_entity_poly.entity_id
_entity_poly.type
_entity_poly.pdbx_seq_one_letter_code
_entity_poly.pdbx_strand_id
1 'polypeptide(L)'
;MQSLTEFNIEKTTAEILILKEQTAQNIVEIGKRLIAVKSNLQHGEFDEWLKNKVDFSTRTAQRFMRIATEFPNTTLVSYLGTRKLLALAGLDEEDREEVMQENDVDKMTARQLEQAVQEKKKLKKRLAEEQEYSNKLQKSIQEKEQEIKDLQDKIKSKVKETTDLEVKQVNITVKKAVQEKQKTEA
;
A
#
# COMPACT_ATOMS: atom_id res chain seq x y z
N MET A 1 -49.66 -16.10 44.04
CA MET A 1 -48.37 -15.39 44.31
C MET A 1 -47.44 -15.62 43.14
N GLN A 2 -47.34 -14.66 42.24
CA GLN A 2 -46.35 -14.75 41.12
C GLN A 2 -45.00 -14.51 41.74
N SER A 3 -44.12 -15.53 41.62
CA SER A 3 -42.70 -15.44 41.95
C SER A 3 -42.12 -14.30 41.13
N LEU A 4 -41.68 -13.23 41.75
CA LEU A 4 -40.78 -12.24 41.15
C LEU A 4 -39.52 -12.99 40.77
N THR A 5 -39.38 -13.36 39.53
CA THR A 5 -38.12 -13.92 39.00
C THR A 5 -37.05 -12.91 39.28
N GLU A 6 -36.16 -13.26 40.21
CA GLU A 6 -35.05 -12.43 40.63
C GLU A 6 -34.24 -12.04 39.38
N PHE A 7 -34.11 -10.75 39.11
CA PHE A 7 -33.40 -10.24 37.90
C PHE A 7 -31.93 -10.66 38.00
N ASN A 8 -31.50 -11.48 37.07
CA ASN A 8 -30.13 -12.00 37.04
C ASN A 8 -29.30 -11.22 35.99
N ILE A 9 -28.40 -10.37 36.49
CA ILE A 9 -27.54 -9.53 35.65
C ILE A 9 -26.65 -10.39 34.71
N GLU A 10 -26.09 -11.50 35.22
CA GLU A 10 -25.19 -12.36 34.45
C GLU A 10 -25.93 -13.02 33.27
N LYS A 11 -27.11 -13.57 33.53
CA LYS A 11 -27.98 -14.15 32.52
C LYS A 11 -28.35 -13.12 31.44
N THR A 12 -28.80 -11.95 31.88
CA THR A 12 -29.18 -10.86 30.97
C THR A 12 -27.97 -10.36 30.17
N THR A 13 -26.79 -10.31 30.78
CA THR A 13 -25.55 -9.97 30.04
C THR A 13 -25.22 -11.00 28.98
N ALA A 14 -25.33 -12.29 29.29
CA ALA A 14 -25.12 -13.36 28.30
C ALA A 14 -26.14 -13.26 27.14
N GLU A 15 -27.40 -13.02 27.44
CA GLU A 15 -28.44 -12.83 26.41
C GLU A 15 -28.15 -11.62 25.51
N ILE A 16 -27.69 -10.50 26.07
CA ILE A 16 -27.29 -9.32 25.29
C ILE A 16 -26.10 -9.62 24.39
N LEU A 17 -25.11 -10.39 24.84
CA LEU A 17 -23.96 -10.77 24.03
C LEU A 17 -24.36 -11.66 22.85
N ILE A 18 -25.29 -12.62 23.06
CA ILE A 18 -25.83 -13.47 22.00
C ILE A 18 -26.58 -12.61 20.96
N LEU A 19 -27.44 -11.70 21.41
CA LEU A 19 -28.18 -10.80 20.51
C LEU A 19 -27.24 -9.86 19.72
N LYS A 20 -26.15 -9.41 20.34
CA LYS A 20 -25.13 -8.62 19.67
C LYS A 20 -24.43 -9.41 18.56
N GLU A 21 -24.09 -10.67 18.83
CA GLU A 21 -23.52 -11.58 17.85
C GLU A 21 -24.46 -11.83 16.69
N GLN A 22 -25.72 -12.17 16.95
CA GLN A 22 -26.74 -12.36 15.92
C GLN A 22 -26.93 -11.09 15.07
N THR A 23 -26.89 -9.91 15.67
CA THR A 23 -26.98 -8.64 14.92
C THR A 23 -25.84 -8.48 13.95
N ALA A 24 -24.62 -8.81 14.35
CA ALA A 24 -23.45 -8.73 13.49
C ALA A 24 -23.55 -9.74 12.32
N GLN A 25 -23.97 -10.98 12.60
CA GLN A 25 -24.21 -12.01 11.58
C GLN A 25 -25.29 -11.58 10.59
N ASN A 26 -26.39 -11.00 11.08
CA ASN A 26 -27.46 -10.50 10.24
C ASN A 26 -26.98 -9.40 9.28
N ILE A 27 -26.08 -8.51 9.71
CA ILE A 27 -25.50 -7.47 8.83
C ILE A 27 -24.74 -8.11 7.65
N VAL A 28 -23.94 -9.13 7.90
CA VAL A 28 -23.20 -9.86 6.85
C VAL A 28 -24.20 -10.54 5.89
N GLU A 29 -25.19 -11.23 6.43
CA GLU A 29 -26.19 -11.93 5.63
C GLU A 29 -27.05 -10.98 4.79
N ILE A 30 -27.45 -9.83 5.33
CA ILE A 30 -28.13 -8.77 4.57
C ILE A 30 -27.20 -8.26 3.47
N GLY A 31 -25.93 -8.00 3.79
CA GLY A 31 -24.93 -7.54 2.81
C GLY A 31 -24.76 -8.51 1.63
N LYS A 32 -24.67 -9.81 1.90
CA LYS A 32 -24.61 -10.86 0.86
C LYS A 32 -25.85 -10.83 -0.05
N ARG A 33 -27.03 -10.69 0.53
CA ARG A 33 -28.30 -10.60 -0.22
C ARG A 33 -28.39 -9.33 -1.04
N LEU A 34 -27.92 -8.19 -0.50
CA LEU A 34 -27.87 -6.93 -1.25
C LEU A 34 -26.91 -7.04 -2.45
N ILE A 35 -25.76 -7.72 -2.30
CA ILE A 35 -24.83 -7.98 -3.42
C ILE A 35 -25.54 -8.83 -4.49
N ALA A 36 -26.21 -9.91 -4.09
CA ALA A 36 -26.92 -10.78 -5.01
C ALA A 36 -28.05 -10.03 -5.76
N VAL A 37 -28.83 -9.21 -5.09
CA VAL A 37 -29.86 -8.40 -5.74
C VAL A 37 -29.24 -7.39 -6.71
N LYS A 38 -28.19 -6.69 -6.29
CA LYS A 38 -27.49 -5.70 -7.12
C LYS A 38 -26.93 -6.30 -8.41
N SER A 39 -26.43 -7.54 -8.35
CA SER A 39 -25.90 -8.22 -9.55
C SER A 39 -26.99 -8.72 -10.52
N ASN A 40 -28.25 -8.78 -10.09
CA ASN A 40 -29.39 -9.22 -10.90
C ASN A 40 -30.28 -8.08 -11.38
N LEU A 41 -30.05 -6.86 -10.96
CA LEU A 41 -30.78 -5.68 -11.40
C LEU A 41 -30.00 -4.90 -12.48
N GLN A 42 -30.71 -4.19 -13.35
CA GLN A 42 -30.10 -3.30 -14.33
C GLN A 42 -29.53 -2.04 -13.66
N HIS A 43 -28.67 -1.34 -14.41
CA HIS A 43 -28.07 -0.10 -13.90
C HIS A 43 -29.14 0.94 -13.55
N GLY A 44 -29.09 1.44 -12.32
CA GLY A 44 -30.04 2.45 -11.80
C GLY A 44 -31.23 1.88 -11.02
N GLU A 45 -31.63 0.62 -11.26
CA GLU A 45 -32.80 0.02 -10.59
C GLU A 45 -32.53 -0.32 -9.11
N PHE A 46 -31.30 -0.50 -8.73
CA PHE A 46 -30.93 -0.92 -7.38
C PHE A 46 -31.31 0.13 -6.32
N ASP A 47 -31.09 1.40 -6.59
CA ASP A 47 -31.40 2.47 -5.63
C ASP A 47 -32.91 2.64 -5.44
N GLU A 48 -33.68 2.48 -6.52
CA GLU A 48 -35.14 2.49 -6.47
C GLU A 48 -35.67 1.27 -5.71
N TRP A 49 -35.13 0.09 -5.96
CA TRP A 49 -35.46 -1.13 -5.23
C TRP A 49 -35.14 -1.00 -3.73
N LEU A 50 -34.00 -0.45 -3.36
CA LEU A 50 -33.60 -0.21 -1.96
C LEU A 50 -34.64 0.64 -1.23
N LYS A 51 -35.08 1.73 -1.85
CA LYS A 51 -36.03 2.66 -1.27
C LYS A 51 -37.44 2.05 -1.18
N ASN A 52 -37.90 1.39 -2.25
CA ASN A 52 -39.29 0.98 -2.37
C ASN A 52 -39.61 -0.40 -1.75
N LYS A 53 -38.58 -1.28 -1.59
CA LYS A 53 -38.77 -2.66 -1.16
C LYS A 53 -38.18 -2.99 0.21
N VAL A 54 -37.11 -2.35 0.60
CA VAL A 54 -36.38 -2.68 1.85
C VAL A 54 -36.15 -1.47 2.77
N ASP A 55 -36.55 -0.29 2.31
CA ASP A 55 -36.42 0.98 3.07
C ASP A 55 -34.98 1.24 3.58
N PHE A 56 -33.99 0.94 2.73
CA PHE A 56 -32.60 1.23 3.01
C PHE A 56 -32.09 2.42 2.22
N SER A 57 -31.32 3.28 2.88
CA SER A 57 -30.51 4.26 2.15
C SER A 57 -29.41 3.55 1.37
N THR A 58 -29.05 4.07 0.19
CA THR A 58 -27.90 3.59 -0.61
C THR A 58 -26.62 3.50 0.23
N ARG A 59 -26.41 4.47 1.13
CA ARG A 59 -25.26 4.47 2.05
C ARG A 59 -25.29 3.28 3.02
N THR A 60 -26.46 2.93 3.57
CA THR A 60 -26.59 1.77 4.47
C THR A 60 -26.34 0.48 3.72
N ALA A 61 -26.93 0.33 2.54
CA ALA A 61 -26.72 -0.83 1.68
C ALA A 61 -25.25 -1.01 1.29
N GLN A 62 -24.58 0.04 0.86
CA GLN A 62 -23.13 0.01 0.55
C GLN A 62 -22.28 -0.41 1.74
N ARG A 63 -22.60 0.06 2.94
CA ARG A 63 -21.90 -0.35 4.17
C ARG A 63 -22.05 -1.84 4.45
N PHE A 64 -23.26 -2.38 4.34
CA PHE A 64 -23.52 -3.79 4.59
C PHE A 64 -22.89 -4.69 3.52
N MET A 65 -22.98 -4.30 2.26
CA MET A 65 -22.31 -5.00 1.15
C MET A 65 -20.79 -5.02 1.37
N ARG A 66 -20.19 -3.90 1.77
CA ARG A 66 -18.76 -3.82 2.04
C ARG A 66 -18.34 -4.74 3.19
N ILE A 67 -19.10 -4.74 4.30
CA ILE A 67 -18.81 -5.66 5.42
C ILE A 67 -18.90 -7.11 4.94
N ALA A 68 -19.91 -7.47 4.16
CA ALA A 68 -20.09 -8.83 3.66
C ALA A 68 -18.97 -9.27 2.69
N THR A 69 -18.41 -8.35 1.93
CA THR A 69 -17.29 -8.61 1.01
C THR A 69 -15.98 -8.79 1.77
N GLU A 70 -15.69 -7.88 2.71
CA GLU A 70 -14.41 -7.85 3.42
C GLU A 70 -14.32 -8.85 4.58
N PHE A 71 -15.47 -9.25 5.14
CA PHE A 71 -15.56 -10.17 6.25
C PHE A 71 -16.52 -11.33 5.93
N PRO A 72 -16.15 -12.22 5.01
CA PRO A 72 -17.01 -13.34 4.62
C PRO A 72 -17.25 -14.33 5.78
N ASN A 73 -16.31 -14.40 6.74
CA ASN A 73 -16.39 -15.24 7.94
C ASN A 73 -16.91 -14.43 9.13
N THR A 74 -17.98 -14.89 9.73
CA THR A 74 -18.72 -14.19 10.79
C THR A 74 -18.01 -14.12 12.14
N THR A 75 -16.93 -14.87 12.36
CA THR A 75 -16.25 -14.97 13.68
C THR A 75 -15.67 -13.63 14.14
N LEU A 76 -15.05 -12.87 13.25
CA LEU A 76 -14.53 -11.53 13.55
C LEU A 76 -15.65 -10.48 13.71
N VAL A 77 -16.79 -10.72 13.04
CA VAL A 77 -17.94 -9.81 13.04
C VAL A 77 -18.65 -9.79 14.40
N SER A 78 -18.61 -10.90 15.12
CA SER A 78 -19.32 -11.10 16.39
C SER A 78 -18.83 -10.19 17.53
N TYR A 79 -17.54 -9.85 17.52
CA TYR A 79 -16.92 -9.05 18.59
C TYR A 79 -16.93 -7.55 18.30
N LEU A 80 -16.83 -7.17 17.02
CA LEU A 80 -16.67 -5.79 16.59
C LEU A 80 -18.03 -5.22 16.18
N GLY A 81 -18.44 -4.11 16.77
CA GLY A 81 -19.63 -3.39 16.28
C GLY A 81 -19.46 -2.90 14.84
N THR A 82 -20.57 -2.69 14.11
CA THR A 82 -20.63 -2.28 12.69
C THR A 82 -19.64 -1.14 12.31
N ARG A 83 -19.44 -0.16 13.21
CA ARG A 83 -18.52 0.97 12.94
C ARG A 83 -17.07 0.54 12.93
N LYS A 84 -16.65 -0.36 13.84
CA LYS A 84 -15.28 -0.88 13.87
C LYS A 84 -15.01 -1.74 12.64
N LEU A 85 -15.96 -2.59 12.24
CA LEU A 85 -15.87 -3.39 11.02
C LEU A 85 -15.69 -2.52 9.78
N LEU A 86 -16.47 -1.43 9.68
CA LEU A 86 -16.34 -0.49 8.55
C LEU A 86 -15.00 0.24 8.54
N ALA A 87 -14.42 0.53 9.70
CA ALA A 87 -13.08 1.11 9.77
C ALA A 87 -12.04 0.11 9.24
N LEU A 88 -12.09 -1.13 9.70
CA LEU A 88 -11.19 -2.21 9.28
C LEU A 88 -11.38 -2.61 7.80
N ALA A 89 -12.61 -2.60 7.28
CA ALA A 89 -12.90 -2.85 5.87
C ALA A 89 -12.24 -1.83 4.92
N GLY A 90 -11.67 -0.75 5.44
CA GLY A 90 -10.88 0.21 4.67
C GLY A 90 -9.45 -0.22 4.41
N LEU A 91 -8.96 -1.28 5.05
CA LEU A 91 -7.61 -1.82 4.93
C LEU A 91 -7.63 -3.08 4.06
N ASP A 92 -6.50 -3.39 3.41
CA ASP A 92 -6.28 -4.73 2.88
C ASP A 92 -6.11 -5.75 4.04
N GLU A 93 -6.05 -7.04 3.71
CA GLU A 93 -6.06 -8.11 4.70
C GLU A 93 -4.82 -8.05 5.61
N GLU A 94 -3.64 -7.81 5.03
CA GLU A 94 -2.37 -7.72 5.74
C GLU A 94 -2.35 -6.53 6.73
N ASP A 95 -2.68 -5.33 6.26
CA ASP A 95 -2.76 -4.13 7.12
C ASP A 95 -3.84 -4.27 8.21
N ARG A 96 -4.91 -5.00 7.92
CA ARG A 96 -5.98 -5.29 8.88
C ARG A 96 -5.49 -6.19 10.02
N GLU A 97 -4.78 -7.26 9.67
CA GLU A 97 -4.19 -8.17 10.65
C GLU A 97 -3.17 -7.46 11.53
N GLU A 98 -2.29 -6.64 10.94
CA GLU A 98 -1.33 -5.84 11.72
C GLU A 98 -2.03 -4.90 12.69
N VAL A 99 -3.03 -4.14 12.25
CA VAL A 99 -3.78 -3.24 13.13
C VAL A 99 -4.47 -4.01 14.27
N MET A 100 -4.96 -5.21 14.00
CA MET A 100 -5.60 -6.06 15.02
C MET A 100 -4.60 -6.69 16.00
N GLN A 101 -3.37 -6.95 15.56
CA GLN A 101 -2.30 -7.48 16.42
C GLN A 101 -1.66 -6.40 17.29
N GLU A 102 -1.44 -5.21 16.72
CA GLU A 102 -0.80 -4.09 17.39
C GLU A 102 -1.73 -3.37 18.39
N ASN A 103 -3.05 -3.52 18.23
CA ASN A 103 -4.04 -2.81 19.01
C ASN A 103 -5.02 -3.77 19.70
N ASP A 104 -5.37 -3.47 20.94
CA ASP A 104 -6.50 -4.14 21.61
C ASP A 104 -7.83 -3.58 21.07
N VAL A 105 -8.18 -4.03 19.86
CA VAL A 105 -9.34 -3.51 19.10
C VAL A 105 -10.65 -3.66 19.88
N ASP A 106 -10.74 -4.64 20.78
CA ASP A 106 -11.94 -4.86 21.59
C ASP A 106 -12.17 -3.71 22.59
N LYS A 107 -11.10 -3.20 23.20
CA LYS A 107 -11.14 -2.09 24.16
C LYS A 107 -11.20 -0.72 23.51
N MET A 108 -10.78 -0.61 22.26
CA MET A 108 -10.82 0.67 21.53
C MET A 108 -12.25 1.11 21.25
N THR A 109 -12.49 2.40 21.27
CA THR A 109 -13.69 2.98 20.68
C THR A 109 -13.60 2.94 19.15
N ALA A 110 -14.75 2.97 18.46
CA ALA A 110 -14.76 3.03 17.01
C ALA A 110 -13.97 4.22 16.44
N ARG A 111 -13.98 5.36 17.14
CA ARG A 111 -13.23 6.56 16.76
C ARG A 111 -11.71 6.36 16.89
N GLN A 112 -11.24 5.71 17.93
CA GLN A 112 -9.82 5.39 18.13
C GLN A 112 -9.34 4.43 17.03
N LEU A 113 -10.15 3.42 16.71
CA LEU A 113 -9.83 2.50 15.63
C LEU A 113 -9.84 3.20 14.25
N GLU A 114 -10.81 4.08 13.98
CA GLU A 114 -10.83 4.90 12.76
C GLU A 114 -9.55 5.75 12.64
N GLN A 115 -9.06 6.32 13.74
CA GLN A 115 -7.80 7.06 13.77
C GLN A 115 -6.59 6.17 13.48
N ALA A 116 -6.46 5.03 14.14
CA ALA A 116 -5.37 4.08 13.91
C ALA A 116 -5.33 3.61 12.44
N VAL A 117 -6.49 3.30 11.86
CA VAL A 117 -6.62 2.95 10.44
C VAL A 117 -6.18 4.10 9.51
N GLN A 118 -6.54 5.34 9.84
CA GLN A 118 -6.12 6.50 9.04
C GLN A 118 -4.61 6.75 9.14
N GLU A 119 -4.03 6.57 10.31
CA GLU A 119 -2.58 6.68 10.52
C GLU A 119 -1.84 5.60 9.74
N LYS A 120 -2.29 4.34 9.78
CA LYS A 120 -1.71 3.25 8.99
C LYS A 120 -1.72 3.56 7.50
N LYS A 121 -2.86 3.99 6.96
CA LYS A 121 -2.97 4.41 5.54
C LYS A 121 -2.02 5.54 5.17
N LYS A 122 -1.89 6.54 6.05
CA LYS A 122 -0.99 7.67 5.83
C LYS A 122 0.47 7.24 5.83
N LEU A 123 0.85 6.34 6.74
CA LEU A 123 2.20 5.78 6.81
C LEU A 123 2.51 4.93 5.57
N LYS A 124 1.60 4.06 5.16
CA LYS A 124 1.75 3.24 3.95
C LYS A 124 1.93 4.10 2.69
N LYS A 125 1.14 5.17 2.57
CA LYS A 125 1.29 6.12 1.45
C LYS A 125 2.65 6.80 1.46
N ARG A 126 3.11 7.28 2.63
CA ARG A 126 4.44 7.91 2.76
C ARG A 126 5.56 6.92 2.43
N LEU A 127 5.46 5.69 2.90
CA LEU A 127 6.44 4.66 2.61
C LEU A 127 6.52 4.37 1.11
N ALA A 128 5.38 4.29 0.42
CA ALA A 128 5.35 4.10 -1.02
C ALA A 128 5.98 5.28 -1.79
N GLU A 129 5.70 6.52 -1.37
CA GLU A 129 6.29 7.73 -1.95
C GLU A 129 7.81 7.78 -1.74
N GLU A 130 8.29 7.39 -0.56
CA GLU A 130 9.72 7.34 -0.24
C GLU A 130 10.45 6.23 -1.00
N GLN A 131 9.83 5.07 -1.16
CA GLN A 131 10.35 3.98 -1.99
C GLN A 131 10.45 4.40 -3.47
N GLU A 132 9.44 5.06 -4.00
CA GLU A 132 9.45 5.57 -5.37
C GLU A 132 10.58 6.61 -5.57
N TYR A 133 10.75 7.52 -4.61
CA TYR A 133 11.84 8.50 -4.63
C TYR A 133 13.21 7.82 -4.58
N SER A 134 13.38 6.85 -3.68
CA SER A 134 14.61 6.06 -3.57
C SER A 134 14.96 5.34 -4.88
N ASN A 135 13.97 4.70 -5.52
CA ASN A 135 14.15 4.03 -6.79
C ASN A 135 14.57 5.00 -7.92
N LYS A 136 13.97 6.19 -7.96
CA LYS A 136 14.36 7.24 -8.92
C LYS A 136 15.78 7.73 -8.70
N LEU A 137 16.17 7.91 -7.43
CA LEU A 137 17.51 8.33 -7.07
C LEU A 137 18.55 7.26 -7.45
N GLN A 138 18.25 6.00 -7.16
CA GLN A 138 19.14 4.87 -7.50
C GLN A 138 19.34 4.76 -9.02
N LYS A 139 18.30 4.95 -9.80
CA LYS A 139 18.40 5.00 -11.27
C LYS A 139 19.28 6.15 -11.74
N SER A 140 19.11 7.34 -11.17
CA SER A 140 19.96 8.51 -11.50
C SER A 140 21.42 8.30 -11.13
N ILE A 141 21.71 7.62 -10.01
CA ILE A 141 23.06 7.25 -9.63
C ILE A 141 23.67 6.30 -10.68
N GLN A 142 22.97 5.26 -11.09
CA GLN A 142 23.45 4.33 -12.12
C GLN A 142 23.73 5.05 -13.46
N GLU A 143 22.86 5.96 -13.87
CA GLU A 143 23.08 6.77 -15.07
C GLU A 143 24.35 7.63 -14.97
N LYS A 144 24.57 8.25 -13.82
CA LYS A 144 25.79 9.04 -13.58
C LYS A 144 27.06 8.20 -13.48
N GLU A 145 27.00 7.05 -12.86
CA GLU A 145 28.13 6.10 -12.83
C GLU A 145 28.53 5.65 -14.23
N GLN A 146 27.55 5.37 -15.10
CA GLN A 146 27.84 5.03 -16.51
C GLN A 146 28.44 6.22 -17.25
N GLU A 147 27.91 7.44 -17.09
CA GLU A 147 28.47 8.65 -17.68
C GLU A 147 29.93 8.90 -17.25
N ILE A 148 30.23 8.71 -15.97
CA ILE A 148 31.59 8.82 -15.42
C ILE A 148 32.53 7.79 -16.08
N LYS A 149 32.09 6.57 -16.22
CA LYS A 149 32.86 5.49 -16.87
C LYS A 149 33.17 5.84 -18.33
N ASP A 150 32.15 6.28 -19.08
CA ASP A 150 32.31 6.67 -20.48
C ASP A 150 33.27 7.86 -20.64
N LEU A 151 33.22 8.84 -19.72
CA LEU A 151 34.14 9.96 -19.70
C LEU A 151 35.58 9.53 -19.36
N GLN A 152 35.76 8.62 -18.40
CA GLN A 152 37.08 8.04 -18.06
C GLN A 152 37.71 7.32 -19.26
N ASP A 153 36.92 6.52 -19.99
CA ASP A 153 37.42 5.82 -21.18
C ASP A 153 37.78 6.81 -22.30
N LYS A 154 37.00 7.88 -22.49
CA LYS A 154 37.33 8.96 -23.43
C LYS A 154 38.62 9.71 -23.06
N ILE A 155 38.82 10.01 -21.78
CA ILE A 155 40.05 10.63 -21.30
C ILE A 155 41.24 9.72 -21.54
N LYS A 156 41.12 8.44 -21.18
CA LYS A 156 42.18 7.45 -21.38
C LYS A 156 42.59 7.29 -22.85
N SER A 157 41.61 7.29 -23.76
CA SER A 157 41.90 7.23 -25.21
C SER A 157 42.61 8.49 -25.73
N LYS A 158 42.17 9.67 -25.29
CA LYS A 158 42.79 10.95 -25.68
C LYS A 158 44.21 11.09 -25.13
N VAL A 159 44.45 10.70 -23.86
CA VAL A 159 45.79 10.71 -23.26
C VAL A 159 46.72 9.79 -24.05
N LYS A 160 46.29 8.60 -24.43
CA LYS A 160 47.09 7.69 -25.25
C LYS A 160 47.42 8.30 -26.62
N GLU A 161 46.45 8.91 -27.30
CA GLU A 161 46.64 9.56 -28.60
C GLU A 161 47.66 10.71 -28.54
N THR A 162 47.55 11.57 -27.49
CA THR A 162 48.50 12.68 -27.27
C THR A 162 49.90 12.18 -26.96
N THR A 163 50.06 11.17 -26.10
CA THR A 163 51.35 10.56 -25.79
C THR A 163 51.99 9.93 -27.04
N ASP A 164 51.23 9.22 -27.87
CA ASP A 164 51.74 8.62 -29.09
C ASP A 164 52.20 9.70 -30.12
N LEU A 165 51.49 10.84 -30.18
CA LEU A 165 51.89 11.97 -31.02
C LEU A 165 53.17 12.63 -30.52
N GLU A 166 53.31 12.89 -29.23
CA GLU A 166 54.51 13.46 -28.63
C GLU A 166 55.73 12.55 -28.87
N VAL A 167 55.57 11.24 -28.63
CA VAL A 167 56.66 10.27 -28.89
C VAL A 167 57.09 10.28 -30.39
N LYS A 168 56.13 10.33 -31.33
CA LYS A 168 56.45 10.46 -32.74
C LYS A 168 57.20 11.74 -33.09
N GLN A 169 56.80 12.87 -32.46
CA GLN A 169 57.43 14.18 -32.69
C GLN A 169 58.88 14.18 -32.16
N VAL A 170 59.11 13.65 -31.00
CA VAL A 170 60.43 13.50 -30.37
C VAL A 170 61.34 12.60 -31.26
N ASN A 171 60.83 11.46 -31.73
CA ASN A 171 61.59 10.57 -32.61
C ASN A 171 61.99 11.21 -33.95
N ILE A 172 61.11 12.05 -34.55
CA ILE A 172 61.40 12.80 -35.78
C ILE A 172 62.50 13.84 -35.50
N THR A 173 62.43 14.54 -34.38
CA THR A 173 63.41 15.56 -33.98
C THR A 173 64.81 14.93 -33.74
N VAL A 174 64.85 13.80 -33.03
CA VAL A 174 66.07 13.05 -32.77
C VAL A 174 66.71 12.55 -34.09
N LYS A 175 65.90 11.99 -35.01
CA LYS A 175 66.42 11.54 -36.32
C LYS A 175 67.00 12.70 -37.11
N LYS A 176 66.38 13.86 -37.15
CA LYS A 176 66.91 15.06 -37.84
C LYS A 176 68.23 15.50 -37.21
N ALA A 177 68.32 15.60 -35.91
CA ALA A 177 69.55 15.99 -35.19
C ALA A 177 70.70 15.00 -35.43
N VAL A 178 70.45 13.69 -35.47
CA VAL A 178 71.43 12.68 -35.79
C VAL A 178 71.92 12.80 -37.26
N GLN A 179 71.01 13.05 -38.21
CA GLN A 179 71.37 13.26 -39.61
C GLN A 179 72.23 14.53 -39.83
N GLU A 180 71.90 15.61 -39.09
CA GLU A 180 72.72 16.85 -39.13
C GLU A 180 74.14 16.66 -38.59
N LYS A 181 74.28 15.93 -37.48
CA LYS A 181 75.62 15.57 -36.93
C LYS A 181 76.46 14.75 -37.89
N GLN A 182 75.83 13.75 -38.56
CA GLN A 182 76.55 12.94 -39.55
C GLN A 182 76.95 13.74 -40.81
N LYS A 183 76.27 14.82 -41.14
CA LYS A 183 76.66 15.73 -42.25
C LYS A 183 77.77 16.70 -41.90
N THR A 184 77.97 16.99 -40.60
CA THR A 184 79.07 17.89 -40.12
C THR A 184 80.35 17.19 -39.79
N GLU A 185 80.34 15.86 -39.69
CA GLU A 185 81.55 15.02 -39.43
C GLU A 185 82.13 14.35 -40.71
N ALA A 186 81.51 14.57 -41.90
CA ALA A 186 81.99 14.12 -43.22
C ALA A 186 82.54 15.28 -44.01
#